data_e3007f6a1a29140fdec3e3518188e688
#
_entry.id   e3007f6a1a29140fdec3e3518188e688
#
_cell.length_a   1.000
_cell.length_b   1.000
_cell.length_c   1.000
_cell.angle_alpha   90.00
_cell.angle_beta   90.00
_cell.angle_gamma   90.00
#
_symmetry.space_group_name_H-M   'P 1'
#
loop_
_entity.id
_entity.type
_entity.pdbx_description
1 polymer ?
#
loop_
_entity_poly.entity_id
_entity_poly.type
_entity_poly.pdbx_seq_one_letter_code
_entity_poly.pdbx_strand_id
1 'polypeptide(L)'
;MGASTSQSLPYVLVALCFIAIIAWNTRQRCRGIDTDNVDTFFGGIIYFLFIGLRHEVGYDWEAYDAFFHDCHTDFDSFVARLENSNAEPLFQYYMFFVKNSVWDNLSFFMTLSTLIDLVVICWLFRRYSSFFMLSMLIYFALFLDSVNVMRNMKSIS
;
A
#
# COMPACT_ATOMS: atom_id res chain seq x y z
N MET A 1 18.95 -15.57 11.90
CA MET A 1 19.32 -14.32 11.22
C MET A 1 18.47 -13.22 11.83
N GLY A 2 19.01 -12.42 12.75
CA GLY A 2 18.28 -11.33 13.39
C GLY A 2 18.10 -10.18 12.40
N ALA A 3 16.86 -9.79 12.15
CA ALA A 3 16.59 -8.52 11.50
C ALA A 3 17.27 -7.43 12.33
N SER A 4 18.08 -6.58 11.69
CA SER A 4 18.78 -5.53 12.44
C SER A 4 17.71 -4.62 13.06
N THR A 5 17.86 -4.30 14.33
CA THR A 5 16.93 -3.43 15.10
C THR A 5 16.67 -2.08 14.41
N SER A 6 17.57 -1.64 13.54
CA SER A 6 17.42 -0.40 12.77
C SER A 6 16.33 -0.50 11.66
N GLN A 7 16.07 -1.69 11.12
CA GLN A 7 15.07 -1.87 10.06
C GLN A 7 13.63 -1.91 10.59
N SER A 8 13.42 -2.31 11.84
CA SER A 8 12.08 -2.36 12.46
C SER A 8 11.63 -1.04 13.08
N LEU A 9 12.56 -0.13 13.35
CA LEU A 9 12.29 1.14 14.04
C LEU A 9 11.21 2.01 13.36
N PRO A 10 11.21 2.21 12.03
CA PRO A 10 10.18 3.01 11.36
C PRO A 10 8.77 2.43 11.57
N TYR A 11 8.63 1.11 11.51
CA TYR A 11 7.36 0.43 11.69
C TYR A 11 6.81 0.58 13.11
N VAL A 12 7.70 0.47 14.10
CA VAL A 12 7.34 0.69 15.51
C VAL A 12 6.89 2.14 15.73
N LEU A 13 7.58 3.11 15.16
CA LEU A 13 7.19 4.52 15.26
C LEU A 13 5.80 4.78 14.66
N VAL A 14 5.50 4.22 13.49
CA VAL A 14 4.19 4.35 12.85
C VAL A 14 3.10 3.71 13.71
N ALA A 15 3.34 2.52 14.25
CA ALA A 15 2.40 1.86 15.16
C ALA A 15 2.14 2.70 16.42
N LEU A 16 3.17 3.30 17.01
CA LEU A 16 3.05 4.21 18.15
C LEU A 16 2.24 5.46 17.79
N CYS A 17 2.41 6.04 16.59
CA CYS A 17 1.59 7.14 16.11
C CYS A 17 0.11 6.76 16.06
N PHE A 18 -0.23 5.60 15.48
CA PHE A 18 -1.61 5.10 15.48
C PHE A 18 -2.17 4.95 16.90
N ILE A 19 -1.42 4.33 17.81
CA ILE A 19 -1.84 4.13 19.21
C ILE A 19 -2.07 5.48 19.90
N ALA A 20 -1.18 6.45 19.72
CA ALA A 20 -1.32 7.79 20.30
C ALA A 20 -2.58 8.50 19.80
N ILE A 21 -2.87 8.41 18.50
CA ILE A 21 -4.08 9.01 17.91
C ILE A 21 -5.32 8.28 18.41
N ILE A 22 -5.33 6.97 18.50
CA ILE A 22 -6.44 6.19 19.07
C ILE A 22 -6.72 6.63 20.50
N ALA A 23 -5.69 6.76 21.34
CA ALA A 23 -5.84 7.19 22.71
C ALA A 23 -6.40 8.61 22.82
N TRP A 24 -5.93 9.52 21.96
CA TRP A 24 -6.43 10.89 21.91
C TRP A 24 -7.90 10.93 21.46
N ASN A 25 -8.25 10.23 20.39
CA ASN A 25 -9.61 10.18 19.85
C ASN A 25 -10.60 9.56 20.83
N THR A 26 -10.20 8.50 21.54
CA THR A 26 -11.03 7.90 22.58
C THR A 26 -11.39 8.93 23.66
N ARG A 27 -10.42 9.77 24.07
CA ARG A 27 -10.69 10.86 25.04
C ARG A 27 -11.65 11.90 24.49
N GLN A 28 -11.54 12.25 23.21
CA GLN A 28 -12.43 13.24 22.58
C GLN A 28 -13.86 12.69 22.43
N ARG A 29 -14.01 11.42 22.04
CA ARG A 29 -15.31 10.74 21.97
C ARG A 29 -15.99 10.65 23.35
N CYS A 30 -15.22 10.40 24.42
CA CYS A 30 -15.76 10.46 25.79
C CYS A 30 -16.27 11.86 26.18
N ARG A 31 -15.81 12.91 25.50
CA ARG A 31 -16.31 14.30 25.67
C ARG A 31 -17.46 14.65 24.71
N GLY A 32 -17.96 13.69 23.95
CA GLY A 32 -19.03 13.88 22.97
C GLY A 32 -18.58 14.55 21.67
N ILE A 33 -17.28 14.63 21.39
CA ILE A 33 -16.74 15.24 20.17
C ILE A 33 -16.62 14.14 19.10
N ASP A 34 -17.24 14.37 17.95
CA ASP A 34 -17.07 13.51 16.79
C ASP A 34 -15.69 13.70 16.16
N THR A 35 -14.95 12.59 16.00
CA THR A 35 -13.59 12.56 15.46
C THR A 35 -13.48 11.82 14.14
N ASP A 36 -14.57 11.34 13.55
CA ASP A 36 -14.54 10.43 12.40
C ASP A 36 -13.83 10.99 11.17
N ASN A 37 -14.01 12.27 10.87
CA ASN A 37 -13.31 12.91 9.76
C ASN A 37 -11.82 13.14 10.06
N VAL A 38 -11.50 13.49 11.29
CA VAL A 38 -10.14 13.69 11.77
C VAL A 38 -9.39 12.36 11.75
N ASP A 39 -10.03 11.28 12.19
CA ASP A 39 -9.50 9.92 12.16
C ASP A 39 -9.18 9.47 10.75
N THR A 40 -10.09 9.70 9.81
CA THR A 40 -9.91 9.34 8.41
C THR A 40 -8.73 10.09 7.79
N PHE A 41 -8.64 11.38 8.06
CA PHE A 41 -7.58 12.23 7.53
C PHE A 41 -6.19 11.82 8.06
N PHE A 42 -6.02 11.72 9.37
CA PHE A 42 -4.73 11.35 9.95
C PHE A 42 -4.34 9.91 9.64
N GLY A 43 -5.26 8.95 9.72
CA GLY A 43 -4.99 7.57 9.37
C GLY A 43 -4.60 7.41 7.91
N GLY A 44 -5.29 8.11 7.01
CA GLY A 44 -4.98 8.13 5.59
C GLY A 44 -3.61 8.75 5.31
N ILE A 45 -3.29 9.88 5.90
CA ILE A 45 -1.97 10.54 5.73
C ILE A 45 -0.84 9.64 6.23
N ILE A 46 -0.96 9.09 7.45
CA ILE A 46 0.09 8.21 8.00
C ILE A 46 0.34 7.03 7.08
N TYR A 47 -0.73 6.38 6.63
CA TYR A 47 -0.63 5.25 5.71
C TYR A 47 0.04 5.66 4.40
N PHE A 48 -0.42 6.76 3.78
CA PHE A 48 0.10 7.23 2.50
C PHE A 48 1.57 7.63 2.59
N LEU A 49 1.96 8.39 3.60
CA LEU A 49 3.35 8.81 3.79
C LEU A 49 4.28 7.61 4.00
N PHE A 50 3.81 6.60 4.74
CA PHE A 50 4.64 5.46 5.06
C PHE A 50 4.71 4.41 3.94
N ILE A 51 3.60 4.13 3.27
CA ILE A 51 3.51 3.11 2.23
C ILE A 51 3.68 3.71 0.84
N GLY A 52 3.01 4.84 0.55
CA GLY A 52 2.95 5.43 -0.78
C GLY A 52 4.24 6.15 -1.21
N LEU A 53 4.97 6.72 -0.24
CA LEU A 53 6.23 7.43 -0.53
C LEU A 53 7.48 6.58 -0.31
N ARG A 54 7.33 5.29 -0.01
CA ARG A 54 8.49 4.41 0.08
C ARG A 54 9.14 4.25 -1.30
N HIS A 55 10.43 4.48 -1.39
CA HIS A 55 11.23 4.33 -2.60
C HIS A 55 12.30 3.28 -2.35
N GLU A 56 12.47 2.34 -3.27
CA GLU A 56 13.48 1.27 -3.20
C GLU A 56 13.48 0.44 -1.91
N VAL A 57 12.33 0.41 -1.21
CA VAL A 57 12.16 -0.32 0.04
C VAL A 57 11.26 -1.53 -0.18
N GLY A 58 11.80 -2.70 0.10
CA GLY A 58 11.10 -3.97 0.00
C GLY A 58 11.71 -4.91 -1.04
N TYR A 59 11.57 -6.21 -0.80
CA TYR A 59 12.12 -7.26 -1.66
C TYR A 59 11.49 -7.30 -3.05
N ASP A 60 10.29 -6.74 -3.20
CA ASP A 60 9.53 -6.79 -4.43
C ASP A 60 9.84 -5.62 -5.39
N TRP A 61 10.61 -4.61 -4.93
CA TRP A 61 10.94 -3.45 -5.75
C TRP A 61 11.64 -3.85 -7.04
N GLU A 62 12.68 -4.68 -6.96
CA GLU A 62 13.42 -5.15 -8.13
C GLU A 62 12.55 -5.94 -9.12
N ALA A 63 11.57 -6.69 -8.61
CA ALA A 63 10.65 -7.42 -9.46
C ALA A 63 9.66 -6.48 -10.17
N TYR A 64 9.10 -5.49 -9.46
CA TYR A 64 8.23 -4.50 -10.08
C TYR A 64 8.99 -3.63 -11.08
N ASP A 65 10.24 -3.28 -10.79
CA ASP A 65 11.11 -2.54 -11.71
C ASP A 65 11.32 -3.33 -13.01
N ALA A 66 11.69 -4.60 -12.90
CA ALA A 66 11.83 -5.47 -14.06
C ALA A 66 10.52 -5.59 -14.86
N PHE A 67 9.37 -5.81 -14.20
CA PHE A 67 8.08 -5.89 -14.86
C PHE A 67 7.69 -4.56 -15.54
N PHE A 68 7.96 -3.44 -14.89
CA PHE A 68 7.63 -2.11 -15.42
C PHE A 68 8.50 -1.76 -16.62
N HIS A 69 9.81 -2.03 -16.55
CA HIS A 69 10.72 -1.81 -17.67
C HIS A 69 10.42 -2.72 -18.86
N ASP A 70 10.11 -3.97 -18.59
CA ASP A 70 9.73 -4.95 -19.60
C ASP A 70 8.33 -4.74 -20.19
N CYS A 71 7.52 -3.87 -19.61
CA CYS A 71 6.20 -3.55 -20.14
C CYS A 71 6.36 -2.83 -21.49
N HIS A 72 5.94 -3.49 -22.57
CA HIS A 72 6.04 -2.96 -23.92
C HIS A 72 5.18 -1.70 -24.09
N THR A 73 5.66 -0.76 -24.90
CA THR A 73 4.90 0.44 -25.27
C THR A 73 3.94 0.18 -26.41
N ASP A 74 4.18 -0.88 -27.20
CA ASP A 74 3.32 -1.29 -28.30
C ASP A 74 2.25 -2.29 -27.82
N PHE A 75 0.99 -2.03 -28.20
CA PHE A 75 -0.15 -2.81 -27.74
C PHE A 75 -0.14 -4.26 -28.23
N ASP A 76 0.26 -4.50 -29.48
CA ASP A 76 0.27 -5.86 -30.04
C ASP A 76 1.33 -6.74 -29.38
N SER A 77 2.50 -6.18 -29.12
CA SER A 77 3.57 -6.84 -28.36
C SER A 77 3.16 -7.09 -26.90
N PHE A 78 2.42 -6.16 -26.31
CA PHE A 78 1.87 -6.32 -24.96
C PHE A 78 0.87 -7.47 -24.90
N VAL A 79 -0.08 -7.55 -25.83
CA VAL A 79 -1.09 -8.63 -25.87
C VAL A 79 -0.44 -10.00 -26.08
N ALA A 80 0.54 -10.12 -26.98
CA ALA A 80 1.27 -11.35 -27.20
C ALA A 80 2.02 -11.82 -25.93
N ARG A 81 2.47 -10.89 -25.10
CA ARG A 81 3.11 -11.20 -23.81
C ARG A 81 2.13 -11.65 -22.73
N LEU A 82 0.91 -11.08 -22.71
CA LEU A 82 -0.13 -11.48 -21.75
C LEU A 82 -0.41 -12.99 -21.80
N GLU A 83 -0.39 -13.57 -22.99
CA GLU A 83 -0.65 -15.01 -23.19
C GLU A 83 0.47 -15.91 -22.60
N ASN A 84 1.68 -15.37 -22.49
CA ASN A 84 2.87 -16.10 -22.03
C ASN A 84 3.33 -15.72 -20.63
N SER A 85 2.64 -14.83 -19.95
CA SER A 85 3.02 -14.30 -18.63
C SER A 85 2.24 -14.99 -17.52
N ASN A 86 2.93 -15.31 -16.42
CA ASN A 86 2.32 -15.81 -15.19
C ASN A 86 1.74 -14.69 -14.29
N ALA A 87 1.87 -13.43 -14.69
CA ALA A 87 1.34 -12.31 -13.92
C ALA A 87 -0.14 -12.07 -14.24
N GLU A 88 -0.88 -11.54 -13.27
CA GLU A 88 -2.31 -11.27 -13.42
C GLU A 88 -2.60 -10.30 -14.59
N PRO A 89 -3.45 -10.67 -15.55
CA PRO A 89 -3.69 -9.85 -16.75
C PRO A 89 -4.16 -8.43 -16.43
N LEU A 90 -5.05 -8.27 -15.45
CA LEU A 90 -5.60 -6.97 -15.06
C LEU A 90 -4.51 -6.02 -14.52
N PHE A 91 -3.57 -6.56 -13.73
CA PHE A 91 -2.44 -5.80 -13.22
C PHE A 91 -1.51 -5.35 -14.35
N GLN A 92 -1.27 -6.20 -15.33
CA GLN A 92 -0.45 -5.86 -16.50
C GLN A 92 -1.12 -4.78 -17.36
N TYR A 93 -2.45 -4.85 -17.59
CA TYR A 93 -3.20 -3.80 -18.29
C TYR A 93 -3.13 -2.46 -17.55
N TYR A 94 -3.27 -2.47 -16.22
CA TYR A 94 -3.15 -1.27 -15.41
C TYR A 94 -1.76 -0.65 -15.53
N MET A 95 -0.72 -1.47 -15.44
CA MET A 95 0.67 -1.04 -15.61
C MET A 95 0.93 -0.46 -17.00
N PHE A 96 0.47 -1.14 -18.06
CA PHE A 96 0.56 -0.67 -19.44
C PHE A 96 -0.14 0.69 -19.61
N PHE A 97 -1.36 0.82 -19.08
CA PHE A 97 -2.12 2.07 -19.18
C PHE A 97 -1.40 3.23 -18.46
N VAL A 98 -0.94 3.03 -17.23
CA VAL A 98 -0.24 4.09 -16.48
C VAL A 98 1.05 4.48 -17.17
N LYS A 99 1.85 3.51 -17.61
CA LYS A 99 3.13 3.76 -18.30
C LYS A 99 2.95 4.57 -19.59
N ASN A 100 1.98 4.21 -20.41
CA ASN A 100 1.83 4.81 -21.75
C ASN A 100 0.92 6.05 -21.78
N SER A 101 -0.04 6.16 -20.86
CA SER A 101 -1.06 7.22 -20.92
C SER A 101 -0.88 8.29 -19.85
N VAL A 102 -0.17 8.00 -18.74
CA VAL A 102 -0.06 8.93 -17.62
C VAL A 102 1.39 9.37 -17.42
N TRP A 103 2.26 8.47 -16.99
CA TRP A 103 3.68 8.78 -16.74
C TRP A 103 4.53 7.51 -16.72
N ASP A 104 5.62 7.51 -17.51
CA ASP A 104 6.61 6.43 -17.53
C ASP A 104 7.59 6.56 -16.35
N ASN A 105 7.07 6.28 -15.14
CA ASN A 105 7.85 6.31 -13.91
C ASN A 105 7.30 5.29 -12.91
N LEU A 106 8.13 4.34 -12.50
CA LEU A 106 7.76 3.29 -11.56
C LEU A 106 7.32 3.85 -10.19
N SER A 107 8.04 4.84 -9.65
CA SER A 107 7.68 5.45 -8.35
C SER A 107 6.30 6.11 -8.42
N PHE A 108 5.97 6.75 -9.53
CA PHE A 108 4.65 7.31 -9.75
C PHE A 108 3.57 6.21 -9.80
N PHE A 109 3.83 5.12 -10.55
CA PHE A 109 2.93 3.98 -10.62
C PHE A 109 2.65 3.39 -9.23
N MET A 110 3.69 3.18 -8.42
CA MET A 110 3.57 2.65 -7.06
C MET A 110 2.79 3.61 -6.13
N THR A 111 3.06 4.90 -6.22
CA THR A 111 2.35 5.94 -5.45
C THR A 111 0.88 6.00 -5.84
N LEU A 112 0.57 5.97 -7.14
CA LEU A 112 -0.80 5.97 -7.65
C LEU A 112 -1.57 4.73 -7.20
N SER A 113 -0.95 3.56 -7.28
CA SER A 113 -1.53 2.29 -6.80
C SER A 113 -1.86 2.36 -5.31
N THR A 114 -0.92 2.84 -4.49
CA THR A 114 -1.16 3.02 -3.04
C THR A 114 -2.27 4.01 -2.76
N LEU A 115 -2.41 5.05 -3.57
CA LEU A 115 -3.48 6.04 -3.40
C LEU A 115 -4.85 5.45 -3.72
N ILE A 116 -4.95 4.62 -4.77
CA ILE A 116 -6.19 3.90 -5.11
C ILE A 116 -6.57 2.95 -3.97
N ASP A 117 -5.62 2.15 -3.47
CA ASP A 117 -5.83 1.23 -2.36
C ASP A 117 -6.30 1.99 -1.11
N LEU A 118 -5.65 3.12 -0.80
CA LEU A 118 -6.01 3.95 0.35
C LEU A 118 -7.45 4.46 0.25
N VAL A 119 -7.89 4.94 -0.91
CA VAL A 119 -9.26 5.42 -1.11
C VAL A 119 -10.26 4.30 -0.86
N VAL A 120 -10.01 3.11 -1.40
CA VAL A 120 -10.87 1.93 -1.21
C VAL A 120 -10.91 1.53 0.27
N ILE A 121 -9.76 1.43 0.93
CA ILE A 121 -9.64 1.05 2.34
C ILE A 121 -10.33 2.07 3.24
N CYS A 122 -10.10 3.37 3.04
CA CYS A 122 -10.75 4.42 3.81
C CYS A 122 -12.28 4.38 3.64
N TRP A 123 -12.76 4.16 2.41
CA TRP A 123 -14.18 4.01 2.14
C TRP A 123 -14.78 2.79 2.85
N LEU A 124 -14.13 1.63 2.77
CA LEU A 124 -14.57 0.40 3.43
C LEU A 124 -14.60 0.57 4.95
N PHE A 125 -13.53 1.09 5.55
CA PHE A 125 -13.46 1.22 7.00
C PHE A 125 -14.44 2.26 7.53
N ARG A 126 -14.68 3.36 6.81
CA ARG A 126 -15.74 4.31 7.19
C ARG A 126 -17.13 3.70 7.10
N ARG A 127 -17.36 2.81 6.13
CA ARG A 127 -18.68 2.21 5.91
C ARG A 127 -18.99 1.10 6.91
N TYR A 128 -18.00 0.28 7.27
CA TYR A 128 -18.22 -0.97 7.99
C TYR A 128 -17.59 -1.02 9.39
N SER A 129 -16.75 -0.07 9.77
CA SER A 129 -16.09 -0.05 11.07
C SER A 129 -16.52 1.14 11.90
N SER A 130 -16.89 0.89 13.17
CA SER A 130 -17.13 1.94 14.16
C SER A 130 -15.85 2.54 14.73
N PHE A 131 -14.70 1.89 14.51
CA PHE A 131 -13.38 2.30 15.03
C PHE A 131 -12.36 2.37 13.91
N PHE A 132 -12.48 3.41 13.07
CA PHE A 132 -11.66 3.59 11.87
C PHE A 132 -10.15 3.44 12.15
N MET A 133 -9.60 4.16 13.14
CA MET A 133 -8.17 4.15 13.45
C MET A 133 -7.67 2.78 13.90
N LEU A 134 -8.48 2.04 14.66
CA LEU A 134 -8.14 0.68 15.06
C LEU A 134 -8.10 -0.27 13.87
N SER A 135 -9.06 -0.13 12.95
CA SER A 135 -9.09 -0.91 11.70
C SER A 135 -7.87 -0.61 10.83
N MET A 136 -7.47 0.67 10.72
CA MET A 136 -6.24 1.07 10.01
C MET A 136 -4.98 0.48 10.67
N LEU A 137 -4.90 0.49 12.00
CA LEU A 137 -3.76 -0.10 12.72
C LEU A 137 -3.67 -1.62 12.48
N ILE A 138 -4.79 -2.33 12.57
CA ILE A 138 -4.85 -3.78 12.31
C ILE A 138 -4.46 -4.06 10.85
N TYR A 139 -5.03 -3.32 9.92
CA TYR A 139 -4.70 -3.45 8.50
C TYR A 139 -3.20 -3.19 8.25
N PHE A 140 -2.64 -2.14 8.85
CA PHE A 140 -1.23 -1.83 8.75
C PHE A 140 -0.36 -2.98 9.30
N ALA A 141 -0.71 -3.54 10.47
CA ALA A 141 0.01 -4.66 11.06
C ALA A 141 -0.05 -5.93 10.18
N LEU A 142 -1.22 -6.24 9.62
CA LEU A 142 -1.41 -7.36 8.68
C LEU A 142 -0.69 -7.12 7.35
N PHE A 143 -0.66 -5.88 6.87
CA PHE A 143 0.06 -5.53 5.65
C PHE A 143 1.57 -5.72 5.80
N LEU A 144 2.13 -5.44 6.98
CA LEU A 144 3.54 -5.71 7.27
C LEU A 144 3.86 -7.21 7.18
N ASP A 145 2.92 -8.06 7.56
CA ASP A 145 3.06 -9.51 7.45
C ASP A 145 2.87 -10.00 6.00
N SER A 146 1.95 -9.39 5.24
CA SER A 146 1.68 -9.72 3.84
C SER A 146 2.81 -9.31 2.88
N VAL A 147 3.63 -8.33 3.21
CA VAL A 147 4.90 -8.06 2.50
C VAL A 147 5.84 -9.27 2.56
N ASN A 148 5.74 -10.07 3.62
CA ASN A 148 6.41 -11.36 3.71
C ASN A 148 5.68 -12.47 2.90
N VAL A 149 4.36 -12.37 2.70
CA VAL A 149 3.56 -13.36 1.92
C VAL A 149 3.76 -13.20 0.42
N MET A 150 3.90 -11.99 -0.12
CA MET A 150 4.31 -11.80 -1.51
C MET A 150 5.70 -12.41 -1.82
N ARG A 151 6.57 -12.45 -0.80
CA ARG A 151 7.84 -13.20 -0.86
C ARG A 151 7.64 -14.71 -1.03
N ASN A 152 6.58 -15.27 -0.46
CA ASN A 152 6.29 -16.70 -0.53
C ASN A 152 5.61 -17.09 -1.85
N MET A 153 4.88 -16.20 -2.52
CA MET A 153 4.30 -16.47 -3.85
C MET A 153 5.38 -16.63 -4.93
N LYS A 154 6.54 -15.99 -4.79
CA LYS A 154 7.69 -16.20 -5.68
C LYS A 154 8.40 -17.54 -5.49
N SER A 155 8.21 -18.20 -4.34
CA SER A 155 8.83 -19.51 -4.08
C SER A 155 8.02 -20.70 -4.60
N ILE A 156 6.82 -20.44 -5.20
CA ILE A 156 5.90 -21.47 -5.69
C ILE A 156 5.90 -21.53 -7.24
N SER A 157 6.67 -20.64 -7.91
CA SER A 157 6.84 -20.66 -9.37
C SER A 157 8.23 -21.32 -9.73
#